data_e7a226aa9fcb449b90357d00493fd117
#
_entry.id   e7a226aa9fcb449b90357d00493fd117
#
_cell.length_a   1.000
_cell.length_b   1.000
_cell.length_c   1.000
_cell.angle_alpha   90.00
_cell.angle_beta   90.00
_cell.angle_gamma   90.00
#
_symmetry.space_group_name_H-M   'P 1'
#
loop_
_entity.id
_entity.type
_entity.pdbx_description
1 polymer ?
#
loop_
_entity_poly.entity_id
_entity_poly.type
_entity_poly.pdbx_seq_one_letter_code
_entity_poly.pdbx_strand_id
1 'polypeptide(L)'
;MSVTSGGLTSLLSREPVLSQAVEDALTRRTPTLDLQVAASARPAVAAILGRSLDGSGRLPVLLVTSTFREAEESVATLETWLGADAVCYYPSWETLPHERLSPRTDTVGRRMEVLRRLCGTEGEVPQVVVAPVRSLLQPQVAGLGRIEPVRLAVGEEHDLTELAAELVNAAYSRVDMVERRGEFAVRGGIVDVFPPVLEHPVRIDFFGDEIEEMTSFAVADQRSTDETHQELICAPCRELILTEEVRSRARTCLLYTSDAADEGIK
;
A
#
# COMPACT_ATOMS: atom_id res chain seq x y z
N MET A 1 -8.20 -33.58 -0.71
CA MET A 1 -7.47 -33.47 0.58
C MET A 1 -6.51 -32.26 0.41
N SER A 2 -6.91 -31.11 0.92
CA SER A 2 -6.06 -29.91 0.95
C SER A 2 -4.98 -30.15 2.00
N VAL A 3 -3.74 -30.33 1.58
CA VAL A 3 -2.59 -30.31 2.49
C VAL A 3 -2.50 -28.86 2.98
N THR A 4 -2.94 -28.63 4.21
CA THR A 4 -2.85 -27.32 4.82
C THR A 4 -1.38 -26.91 4.85
N SER A 5 -1.06 -25.80 4.17
CA SER A 5 0.29 -25.22 4.03
C SER A 5 0.99 -24.98 5.39
N GLY A 6 0.26 -24.96 6.50
CA GLY A 6 0.79 -24.99 7.87
C GLY A 6 1.66 -26.19 8.23
N GLY A 7 1.53 -27.33 7.52
CA GLY A 7 2.32 -28.53 7.77
C GLY A 7 3.80 -28.38 7.35
N LEU A 8 4.08 -27.72 6.23
CA LEU A 8 5.44 -27.58 5.72
C LEU A 8 6.26 -26.61 6.57
N THR A 9 5.71 -25.45 6.92
CA THR A 9 6.36 -24.48 7.82
C THR A 9 6.60 -25.08 9.20
N SER A 10 5.68 -25.91 9.71
CA SER A 10 5.84 -26.64 10.98
C SER A 10 6.93 -27.72 10.93
N LEU A 11 7.15 -28.35 9.77
CA LEU A 11 8.25 -29.29 9.59
C LEU A 11 9.59 -28.58 9.50
N LEU A 12 9.66 -27.51 8.72
CA LEU A 12 10.88 -26.72 8.55
C LEU A 12 11.31 -26.01 9.85
N SER A 13 10.36 -25.60 10.70
CA SER A 13 10.68 -25.00 12.00
C SER A 13 11.30 -25.97 13.00
N ARG A 14 11.27 -27.28 12.72
CA ARG A 14 11.93 -28.32 13.54
C ARG A 14 13.39 -28.58 13.11
N GLU A 15 13.80 -27.98 11.99
CA GLU A 15 15.18 -28.08 11.54
C GLU A 15 16.08 -27.31 12.54
N PRO A 16 17.12 -27.94 13.13
CA PRO A 16 17.86 -27.38 14.25
C PRO A 16 18.48 -26.01 13.95
N VAL A 17 19.01 -25.80 12.74
CA VAL A 17 19.64 -24.53 12.35
C VAL A 17 18.60 -23.40 12.28
N LEU A 18 17.42 -23.67 11.70
CA LEU A 18 16.34 -22.69 11.61
C LEU A 18 15.72 -22.41 12.98
N SER A 19 15.53 -23.45 13.80
CA SER A 19 15.04 -23.31 15.17
C SER A 19 15.95 -22.43 16.01
N GLN A 20 17.28 -22.64 15.93
CA GLN A 20 18.25 -21.82 16.64
C GLN A 20 18.24 -20.36 16.10
N ALA A 21 18.18 -20.18 14.77
CA ALA A 21 18.11 -18.84 14.17
C ALA A 21 16.87 -18.06 14.63
N VAL A 22 15.72 -18.73 14.74
CA VAL A 22 14.48 -18.13 15.26
C VAL A 22 14.66 -17.77 16.73
N GLU A 23 15.21 -18.65 17.55
CA GLU A 23 15.47 -18.37 18.98
C GLU A 23 16.41 -17.18 19.16
N ASP A 24 17.49 -17.11 18.39
CA ASP A 24 18.44 -16.01 18.43
C ASP A 24 17.79 -14.67 17.99
N ALA A 25 16.95 -14.68 16.96
CA ALA A 25 16.18 -13.53 16.52
C ALA A 25 15.15 -13.08 17.61
N LEU A 26 14.46 -14.02 18.22
CA LEU A 26 13.49 -13.75 19.29
C LEU A 26 14.13 -13.19 20.55
N THR A 27 15.29 -13.72 20.94
CA THR A 27 16.01 -13.31 22.14
C THR A 27 16.92 -12.11 21.94
N ARG A 28 17.07 -11.64 20.70
CA ARG A 28 18.00 -10.57 20.32
C ARG A 28 19.43 -10.78 20.82
N ARG A 29 19.87 -12.03 20.91
CA ARG A 29 21.21 -12.37 21.37
C ARG A 29 22.31 -11.83 20.47
N THR A 30 21.99 -11.75 19.15
CA THR A 30 22.92 -11.20 18.14
C THR A 30 22.23 -10.11 17.32
N PRO A 31 22.92 -8.99 17.01
CA PRO A 31 22.35 -7.95 16.14
C PRO A 31 22.27 -8.39 14.66
N THR A 32 23.10 -9.34 14.28
CA THR A 32 23.19 -9.89 12.90
C THR A 32 23.36 -11.39 12.97
N LEU A 33 22.71 -12.09 12.06
CA LEU A 33 22.81 -13.53 11.88
C LEU A 33 23.01 -13.84 10.40
N ASP A 34 24.12 -14.50 10.07
CA ASP A 34 24.43 -14.94 8.72
C ASP A 34 23.92 -16.37 8.49
N LEU A 35 22.96 -16.53 7.59
CA LEU A 35 22.39 -17.80 7.20
C LEU A 35 22.73 -18.11 5.72
N GLN A 36 23.41 -19.22 5.49
CA GLN A 36 23.65 -19.70 4.15
C GLN A 36 22.55 -20.69 3.75
N VAL A 37 21.63 -20.22 2.91
CA VAL A 37 20.52 -21.01 2.40
C VAL A 37 20.39 -20.88 0.88
N ALA A 38 19.84 -21.92 0.24
CA ALA A 38 19.50 -21.82 -1.18
C ALA A 38 18.51 -20.66 -1.43
N ALA A 39 18.59 -20.01 -2.59
CA ALA A 39 17.73 -18.88 -2.91
C ALA A 39 16.23 -19.22 -2.78
N SER A 40 15.84 -20.43 -3.23
CA SER A 40 14.47 -20.93 -3.11
C SER A 40 13.99 -21.17 -1.67
N ALA A 41 14.90 -21.25 -0.70
CA ALA A 41 14.57 -21.46 0.71
C ALA A 41 14.43 -20.14 1.50
N ARG A 42 14.81 -19.00 0.93
CA ARG A 42 14.74 -17.68 1.60
C ARG A 42 13.31 -17.32 2.02
N PRO A 43 12.27 -17.49 1.17
CA PRO A 43 10.89 -17.25 1.60
C PRO A 43 10.46 -18.16 2.76
N ALA A 44 10.96 -19.41 2.82
CA ALA A 44 10.66 -20.33 3.93
C ALA A 44 11.21 -19.80 5.26
N VAL A 45 12.44 -19.31 5.26
CA VAL A 45 13.04 -18.68 6.46
C VAL A 45 12.23 -17.47 6.90
N ALA A 46 11.85 -16.61 5.97
CA ALA A 46 11.02 -15.43 6.27
C ALA A 46 9.65 -15.82 6.83
N ALA A 47 9.02 -16.87 6.29
CA ALA A 47 7.73 -17.38 6.77
C ALA A 47 7.81 -17.92 8.21
N ILE A 48 8.88 -18.69 8.53
CA ILE A 48 9.08 -19.24 9.86
C ILE A 48 9.31 -18.11 10.87
N LEU A 49 10.15 -17.13 10.53
CA LEU A 49 10.41 -15.97 11.36
C LEU A 49 9.12 -15.14 11.57
N GLY A 50 8.37 -14.86 10.49
CA GLY A 50 7.12 -14.12 10.56
C GLY A 50 6.11 -14.76 11.51
N ARG A 51 5.87 -16.07 11.38
CA ARG A 51 5.00 -16.82 12.30
C ARG A 51 5.48 -16.81 13.74
N SER A 52 6.79 -16.94 13.95
CA SER A 52 7.36 -16.98 15.30
C SER A 52 7.31 -15.62 16.00
N LEU A 53 7.24 -14.53 15.24
CA LEU A 53 7.11 -13.16 15.74
C LEU A 53 5.66 -12.71 15.89
N ASP A 54 4.72 -13.42 15.25
CA ASP A 54 3.30 -13.10 15.26
C ASP A 54 2.73 -13.09 16.69
N GLY A 55 1.88 -12.12 16.99
CA GLY A 55 1.31 -11.97 18.33
C GLY A 55 2.29 -11.57 19.44
N SER A 56 3.58 -11.41 19.14
CA SER A 56 4.60 -11.04 20.15
C SER A 56 4.70 -9.52 20.41
N GLY A 57 3.88 -8.71 19.73
CA GLY A 57 3.98 -7.24 19.73
C GLY A 57 5.25 -6.71 19.03
N ARG A 58 5.90 -7.54 18.22
CA ARG A 58 7.09 -7.21 17.44
C ARG A 58 6.72 -6.74 16.06
N LEU A 59 7.68 -6.06 15.40
CA LEU A 59 7.55 -5.65 14.02
C LEU A 59 7.57 -6.87 13.07
N PRO A 60 6.91 -6.80 11.91
CA PRO A 60 6.94 -7.85 10.90
C PRO A 60 8.34 -8.08 10.34
N VAL A 61 8.53 -9.22 9.72
CA VAL A 61 9.78 -9.52 8.99
C VAL A 61 9.80 -8.73 7.69
N LEU A 62 10.88 -7.99 7.45
CA LEU A 62 11.13 -7.34 6.16
C LEU A 62 12.07 -8.22 5.33
N LEU A 63 11.53 -8.85 4.28
CA LEU A 63 12.31 -9.60 3.30
C LEU A 63 12.73 -8.67 2.16
N VAL A 64 14.02 -8.33 2.12
CA VAL A 64 14.59 -7.48 1.07
C VAL A 64 15.15 -8.34 -0.05
N THR A 65 14.74 -8.07 -1.29
CA THR A 65 15.20 -8.79 -2.48
C THR A 65 16.03 -7.88 -3.39
N SER A 66 16.86 -8.47 -4.23
CA SER A 66 17.70 -7.73 -5.17
C SER A 66 16.90 -7.16 -6.35
N THR A 67 15.84 -7.84 -6.77
CA THR A 67 15.02 -7.49 -7.93
C THR A 67 13.53 -7.52 -7.61
N PHE A 68 12.73 -6.82 -8.41
CA PHE A 68 11.27 -6.86 -8.32
C PHE A 68 10.71 -8.26 -8.62
N ARG A 69 11.31 -8.98 -9.57
CA ARG A 69 10.91 -10.34 -9.93
C ARG A 69 11.10 -11.32 -8.76
N GLU A 70 12.25 -11.26 -8.09
CA GLU A 70 12.50 -12.07 -6.89
C GLU A 70 11.50 -11.72 -5.77
N ALA A 71 11.12 -10.44 -5.65
CA ALA A 71 10.10 -10.02 -4.69
C ALA A 71 8.73 -10.64 -5.00
N GLU A 72 8.25 -10.55 -6.24
CA GLU A 72 6.96 -11.10 -6.66
C GLU A 72 6.90 -12.64 -6.51
N GLU A 73 7.97 -13.35 -6.92
CA GLU A 73 8.10 -14.79 -6.71
C GLU A 73 8.07 -15.16 -5.21
N SER A 74 8.70 -14.34 -4.37
CA SER A 74 8.71 -14.53 -2.91
C SER A 74 7.33 -14.27 -2.29
N VAL A 75 6.62 -13.24 -2.74
CA VAL A 75 5.24 -12.94 -2.30
C VAL A 75 4.33 -14.12 -2.60
N ALA A 76 4.27 -14.59 -3.86
CA ALA A 76 3.42 -15.72 -4.25
C ALA A 76 3.72 -16.99 -3.42
N THR A 77 4.99 -17.23 -3.11
CA THR A 77 5.40 -18.35 -2.27
C THR A 77 4.93 -18.17 -0.82
N LEU A 78 5.13 -16.97 -0.25
CA LEU A 78 4.75 -16.64 1.13
C LEU A 78 3.24 -16.65 1.32
N GLU A 79 2.46 -16.12 0.40
CA GLU A 79 0.99 -16.16 0.42
C GLU A 79 0.45 -17.60 0.44
N THR A 80 1.09 -18.50 -0.30
CA THR A 80 0.74 -19.93 -0.27
C THR A 80 0.94 -20.55 1.12
N TRP A 81 1.89 -20.06 1.91
CA TRP A 81 2.24 -20.64 3.22
C TRP A 81 1.61 -19.94 4.40
N LEU A 82 1.44 -18.62 4.33
CA LEU A 82 0.97 -17.78 5.42
C LEU A 82 -0.47 -17.29 5.23
N GLY A 83 -0.96 -17.32 3.99
CA GLY A 83 -2.17 -16.63 3.56
C GLY A 83 -1.90 -15.23 3.02
N ALA A 84 -2.77 -14.73 2.15
CA ALA A 84 -2.61 -13.43 1.50
C ALA A 84 -2.59 -12.27 2.52
N ASP A 85 -3.42 -12.34 3.56
CA ASP A 85 -3.52 -11.29 4.57
C ASP A 85 -2.26 -11.14 5.43
N ALA A 86 -1.44 -12.21 5.52
CA ALA A 86 -0.21 -12.18 6.31
C ALA A 86 1.01 -11.63 5.58
N VAL A 87 0.89 -11.36 4.27
CA VAL A 87 2.00 -10.95 3.40
C VAL A 87 1.68 -9.62 2.71
N CYS A 88 2.65 -8.72 2.67
CA CYS A 88 2.55 -7.50 1.90
C CYS A 88 3.71 -7.36 0.91
N TYR A 89 3.41 -6.87 -0.28
CA TYR A 89 4.40 -6.46 -1.26
C TYR A 89 4.55 -4.93 -1.26
N TYR A 90 5.76 -4.45 -0.98
CA TYR A 90 6.09 -3.04 -1.02
C TYR A 90 6.84 -2.70 -2.31
N PRO A 91 6.17 -2.29 -3.40
CA PRO A 91 6.78 -2.08 -4.70
C PRO A 91 7.68 -0.84 -4.75
N SER A 92 8.60 -0.81 -5.71
CA SER A 92 9.33 0.42 -6.06
C SER A 92 8.54 1.24 -7.08
N TRP A 93 8.74 2.56 -7.05
CA TRP A 93 8.27 3.42 -8.16
C TRP A 93 8.92 2.98 -9.48
N GLU A 94 8.17 3.07 -10.55
CA GLU A 94 8.64 2.82 -11.91
C GLU A 94 9.54 3.95 -12.41
N THR A 95 9.26 5.17 -11.95
CA THR A 95 9.95 6.40 -12.32
C THR A 95 11.24 6.59 -11.55
N LEU A 96 12.20 7.29 -12.14
CA LEU A 96 13.42 7.71 -11.48
C LEU A 96 13.26 9.11 -10.88
N PRO A 97 13.99 9.46 -9.80
CA PRO A 97 13.84 10.75 -9.13
C PRO A 97 14.06 11.99 -10.02
N HIS A 98 14.82 11.85 -11.12
CA HIS A 98 15.07 12.94 -12.08
C HIS A 98 14.06 13.00 -13.23
N GLU A 99 13.19 12.00 -13.36
CA GLU A 99 12.10 12.02 -14.32
C GLU A 99 10.97 12.89 -13.78
N ARG A 100 10.40 13.72 -14.67
CA ARG A 100 9.27 14.60 -14.32
C ARG A 100 7.93 13.86 -14.42
N LEU A 101 7.94 12.56 -14.16
CA LEU A 101 6.78 11.69 -14.21
C LEU A 101 6.40 11.29 -12.79
N SER A 102 5.12 11.34 -12.48
CA SER A 102 4.60 10.77 -11.23
C SER A 102 4.60 9.23 -11.32
N PRO A 103 4.85 8.54 -10.21
CA PRO A 103 4.62 7.10 -10.14
C PRO A 103 3.16 6.76 -10.48
N ARG A 104 2.93 5.54 -10.93
CA ARG A 104 1.58 5.04 -11.22
C ARG A 104 0.72 5.03 -9.97
N THR A 105 -0.54 5.35 -10.13
CA THR A 105 -1.49 5.44 -9.02
C THR A 105 -1.66 4.10 -8.29
N ASP A 106 -1.66 2.97 -9.02
CA ASP A 106 -1.74 1.63 -8.43
C ASP A 106 -0.50 1.29 -7.58
N THR A 107 0.69 1.66 -8.01
CA THR A 107 1.93 1.51 -7.23
C THR A 107 1.88 2.34 -5.95
N VAL A 108 1.46 3.61 -6.06
CA VAL A 108 1.26 4.48 -4.89
C VAL A 108 0.24 3.88 -3.93
N GLY A 109 -0.91 3.43 -4.43
CA GLY A 109 -1.96 2.83 -3.61
C GLY A 109 -1.47 1.61 -2.81
N ARG A 110 -0.77 0.67 -3.47
CA ARG A 110 -0.19 -0.50 -2.79
C ARG A 110 0.83 -0.11 -1.73
N ARG A 111 1.70 0.87 -2.00
CA ARG A 111 2.66 1.35 -1.01
C ARG A 111 1.98 1.98 0.20
N MET A 112 0.97 2.81 -0.05
CA MET A 112 0.16 3.44 1.00
C MET A 112 -0.58 2.41 1.86
N GLU A 113 -1.15 1.37 1.24
CA GLU A 113 -1.82 0.27 1.93
C GLU A 113 -0.85 -0.45 2.88
N VAL A 114 0.35 -0.84 2.40
CA VAL A 114 1.37 -1.47 3.24
C VAL A 114 1.75 -0.58 4.43
N LEU A 115 1.95 0.72 4.19
CA LEU A 115 2.31 1.66 5.25
C LEU A 115 1.18 1.83 6.28
N ARG A 116 -0.09 1.86 5.85
CA ARG A 116 -1.25 1.92 6.77
C ARG A 116 -1.36 0.66 7.62
N ARG A 117 -1.18 -0.52 7.01
CA ARG A 117 -1.16 -1.79 7.75
C ARG A 117 -0.02 -1.85 8.77
N LEU A 118 1.18 -1.37 8.41
CA LEU A 118 2.31 -1.28 9.34
C LEU A 118 2.09 -0.29 10.49
N CYS A 119 1.29 0.76 10.26
CA CYS A 119 0.90 1.72 11.29
C CYS A 119 -0.29 1.23 12.13
N GLY A 120 -0.94 0.13 11.78
CA GLY A 120 -2.15 -0.38 12.44
C GLY A 120 -3.38 0.51 12.21
N THR A 121 -3.38 1.31 11.15
CA THR A 121 -4.51 2.19 10.78
C THR A 121 -5.49 1.53 9.81
N GLU A 122 -5.10 0.39 9.22
CA GLU A 122 -5.94 -0.37 8.29
C GLU A 122 -5.55 -1.85 8.31
N GLY A 123 -6.54 -2.73 8.52
CA GLY A 123 -6.35 -4.18 8.50
C GLY A 123 -5.39 -4.71 9.57
N GLU A 124 -5.01 -5.97 9.43
CA GLU A 124 -4.04 -6.60 10.31
C GLU A 124 -2.60 -6.26 9.91
N VAL A 125 -1.72 -6.14 10.91
CA VAL A 125 -0.29 -5.97 10.66
C VAL A 125 0.24 -7.24 9.98
N PRO A 126 0.93 -7.13 8.82
CA PRO A 126 1.41 -8.31 8.11
C PRO A 126 2.51 -9.02 8.91
N GLN A 127 2.63 -10.34 8.74
CA GLN A 127 3.75 -11.11 9.31
C GLN A 127 5.05 -10.87 8.52
N VAL A 128 4.93 -10.73 7.19
CA VAL A 128 6.07 -10.50 6.30
C VAL A 128 5.75 -9.38 5.30
N VAL A 129 6.67 -8.43 5.19
CA VAL A 129 6.70 -7.45 4.11
C VAL A 129 7.83 -7.79 3.16
N VAL A 130 7.54 -7.96 1.88
CA VAL A 130 8.54 -8.20 0.84
C VAL A 130 8.78 -6.91 0.06
N ALA A 131 10.05 -6.53 -0.08
CA ALA A 131 10.42 -5.28 -0.74
C ALA A 131 11.68 -5.46 -1.60
N PRO A 132 11.69 -5.07 -2.88
CA PRO A 132 12.93 -4.94 -3.61
C PRO A 132 13.77 -3.82 -2.99
N VAL A 133 15.09 -3.98 -2.96
CA VAL A 133 16.01 -2.99 -2.35
C VAL A 133 15.77 -1.57 -2.89
N ARG A 134 15.42 -1.43 -4.16
CA ARG A 134 15.10 -0.15 -4.78
C ARG A 134 13.96 0.59 -4.09
N SER A 135 12.91 -0.09 -3.62
CA SER A 135 11.78 0.56 -2.95
C SER A 135 12.18 1.19 -1.61
N LEU A 136 13.16 0.59 -0.92
CA LEU A 136 13.65 1.08 0.37
C LEU A 136 14.62 2.26 0.22
N LEU A 137 15.27 2.40 -0.94
CA LEU A 137 16.17 3.52 -1.25
C LEU A 137 15.42 4.76 -1.78
N GLN A 138 14.14 4.61 -2.14
CA GLN A 138 13.32 5.72 -2.60
C GLN A 138 12.89 6.59 -1.41
N PRO A 139 12.92 7.94 -1.56
CA PRO A 139 12.53 8.84 -0.48
C PRO A 139 11.05 8.65 -0.12
N GLN A 140 10.74 8.78 1.15
CA GLN A 140 9.37 8.70 1.67
C GLN A 140 9.06 9.93 2.51
N VAL A 141 7.84 10.42 2.40
CA VAL A 141 7.32 11.47 3.29
C VAL A 141 6.97 10.86 4.64
N ALA A 142 7.38 11.50 5.72
CA ALA A 142 7.03 11.05 7.06
C ALA A 142 5.50 11.08 7.27
N GLY A 143 4.97 10.05 7.92
CA GLY A 143 3.55 9.99 8.29
C GLY A 143 2.61 9.44 7.21
N LEU A 144 3.12 8.98 6.06
CA LEU A 144 2.28 8.43 4.98
C LEU A 144 1.28 7.37 5.44
N GLY A 145 1.69 6.44 6.29
CA GLY A 145 0.81 5.39 6.81
C GLY A 145 -0.28 5.87 7.79
N ARG A 146 -0.30 7.17 8.13
CA ARG A 146 -1.31 7.78 8.99
C ARG A 146 -2.24 8.73 8.24
N ILE A 147 -2.05 8.88 6.94
CA ILE A 147 -2.97 9.67 6.11
C ILE A 147 -4.26 8.89 5.98
N GLU A 148 -5.34 9.48 6.48
CA GLU A 148 -6.66 8.88 6.42
C GLU A 148 -7.18 8.86 4.97
N PRO A 149 -7.65 7.72 4.46
CA PRO A 149 -8.32 7.64 3.18
C PRO A 149 -9.75 8.20 3.30
N VAL A 150 -10.35 8.60 2.18
CA VAL A 150 -11.78 8.86 2.13
C VAL A 150 -12.51 7.51 2.26
N ARG A 151 -13.41 7.40 3.24
CA ARG A 151 -14.20 6.20 3.51
C ARG A 151 -15.65 6.49 3.23
N LEU A 152 -16.32 5.55 2.58
CA LEU A 152 -17.71 5.63 2.22
C LEU A 152 -18.36 4.30 2.57
N ALA A 153 -19.57 4.35 3.13
CA ALA A 153 -20.35 3.15 3.40
C ALA A 153 -21.82 3.35 2.99
N VAL A 154 -22.46 2.27 2.60
CA VAL A 154 -23.91 2.29 2.27
C VAL A 154 -24.71 2.73 3.49
N GLY A 155 -25.63 3.69 3.31
CA GLY A 155 -26.45 4.29 4.36
C GLY A 155 -25.80 5.49 5.05
N GLU A 156 -24.58 5.90 4.70
CA GLU A 156 -23.97 7.14 5.19
C GLU A 156 -24.41 8.35 4.36
N GLU A 157 -24.49 9.50 5.02
CA GLU A 157 -24.80 10.79 4.37
C GLU A 157 -23.54 11.57 4.06
N HIS A 158 -23.40 12.02 2.81
CA HIS A 158 -22.28 12.83 2.34
C HIS A 158 -22.77 13.95 1.42
N ASP A 159 -22.36 15.19 1.68
CA ASP A 159 -22.49 16.25 0.70
C ASP A 159 -21.60 16.00 -0.52
N LEU A 160 -22.18 15.96 -1.71
CA LEU A 160 -21.46 15.65 -2.95
C LEU A 160 -20.33 16.66 -3.27
N THR A 161 -20.49 17.90 -2.83
CA THR A 161 -19.48 18.95 -3.05
C THR A 161 -18.31 18.75 -2.11
N GLU A 162 -18.58 18.39 -0.84
CA GLU A 162 -17.54 18.10 0.14
C GLU A 162 -16.81 16.81 -0.22
N LEU A 163 -17.52 15.76 -0.60
CA LEU A 163 -16.91 14.50 -1.07
C LEU A 163 -16.00 14.73 -2.30
N ALA A 164 -16.45 15.53 -3.27
CA ALA A 164 -15.63 15.86 -4.43
C ALA A 164 -14.35 16.63 -4.02
N ALA A 165 -14.44 17.53 -3.03
CA ALA A 165 -13.28 18.25 -2.51
C ALA A 165 -12.32 17.31 -1.75
N GLU A 166 -12.82 16.36 -0.97
CA GLU A 166 -12.02 15.34 -0.29
C GLU A 166 -11.26 14.45 -1.28
N LEU A 167 -11.94 13.99 -2.34
CA LEU A 167 -11.29 13.21 -3.41
C LEU A 167 -10.19 14.01 -4.11
N VAL A 168 -10.41 15.30 -4.41
CA VAL A 168 -9.37 16.18 -4.97
C VAL A 168 -8.21 16.34 -3.99
N ASN A 169 -8.47 16.51 -2.70
CA ASN A 169 -7.42 16.56 -1.66
C ASN A 169 -6.64 15.26 -1.53
N ALA A 170 -7.29 14.12 -1.76
CA ALA A 170 -6.65 12.80 -1.86
C ALA A 170 -5.94 12.57 -3.22
N ALA A 171 -5.80 13.64 -4.03
CA ALA A 171 -5.13 13.68 -5.32
C ALA A 171 -5.82 12.86 -6.44
N TYR A 172 -7.13 12.64 -6.34
CA TYR A 172 -7.91 12.18 -7.48
C TYR A 172 -8.11 13.30 -8.50
N SER A 173 -8.19 12.93 -9.75
CA SER A 173 -8.46 13.83 -10.86
C SER A 173 -9.94 13.79 -11.23
N ARG A 174 -10.62 14.95 -11.21
CA ARG A 174 -11.99 15.04 -11.67
C ARG A 174 -12.04 15.00 -13.20
N VAL A 175 -12.85 14.10 -13.75
CA VAL A 175 -13.02 13.87 -15.19
C VAL A 175 -14.52 13.79 -15.53
N ASP A 176 -14.85 13.82 -16.82
CA ASP A 176 -16.24 13.62 -17.28
C ASP A 176 -16.61 12.13 -17.28
N MET A 177 -15.65 11.24 -17.55
CA MET A 177 -15.81 9.80 -17.56
C MET A 177 -14.57 9.12 -16.98
N VAL A 178 -14.79 8.18 -16.06
CA VAL A 178 -13.72 7.47 -15.35
C VAL A 178 -13.18 6.34 -16.22
N GLU A 179 -11.87 6.38 -16.50
CA GLU A 179 -11.17 5.39 -17.30
C GLU A 179 -9.93 4.81 -16.60
N ARG A 180 -9.36 5.56 -15.64
CA ARG A 180 -8.08 5.22 -15.01
C ARG A 180 -8.16 5.31 -13.49
N ARG A 181 -7.34 4.52 -12.82
CA ARG A 181 -7.16 4.61 -11.36
C ARG A 181 -6.76 6.02 -10.95
N GLY A 182 -7.40 6.54 -9.90
CA GLY A 182 -7.21 7.90 -9.42
C GLY A 182 -8.06 8.94 -10.14
N GLU A 183 -9.04 8.53 -10.92
CA GLU A 183 -10.05 9.42 -11.51
C GLU A 183 -11.39 9.30 -10.78
N PHE A 184 -12.17 10.37 -10.78
CA PHE A 184 -13.56 10.38 -10.34
C PHE A 184 -14.41 11.31 -11.20
N ALA A 185 -15.70 11.02 -11.31
CA ALA A 185 -16.70 11.82 -12.00
C ALA A 185 -17.93 11.99 -11.13
N VAL A 186 -18.56 13.18 -11.19
CA VAL A 186 -19.83 13.47 -10.50
C VAL A 186 -20.87 13.84 -11.55
N ARG A 187 -21.97 13.11 -11.60
CA ARG A 187 -23.06 13.30 -12.57
C ARG A 187 -24.41 13.19 -11.87
N GLY A 188 -25.02 14.35 -11.54
CA GLY A 188 -26.23 14.36 -10.75
C GLY A 188 -26.02 13.74 -9.36
N GLY A 189 -26.82 12.75 -9.00
CA GLY A 189 -26.68 11.98 -7.76
C GLY A 189 -25.77 10.75 -7.87
N ILE A 190 -24.85 10.71 -8.85
CA ILE A 190 -23.94 9.57 -9.07
C ILE A 190 -22.50 10.05 -8.97
N VAL A 191 -21.70 9.33 -8.20
CA VAL A 191 -20.23 9.50 -8.16
C VAL A 191 -19.57 8.22 -8.64
N ASP A 192 -18.87 8.30 -9.77
CA ASP A 192 -18.01 7.23 -10.24
C ASP A 192 -16.60 7.51 -9.74
N VAL A 193 -15.93 6.51 -9.11
CA VAL A 193 -14.57 6.65 -8.60
C VAL A 193 -13.74 5.40 -8.90
N PHE A 194 -12.46 5.58 -9.23
CA PHE A 194 -11.55 4.45 -9.43
C PHE A 194 -10.41 4.48 -8.41
N PRO A 195 -10.59 3.80 -7.26
CA PRO A 195 -9.55 3.72 -6.25
C PRO A 195 -8.26 3.07 -6.76
N PRO A 196 -7.10 3.45 -6.20
CA PRO A 196 -5.78 2.96 -6.66
C PRO A 196 -5.61 1.44 -6.65
N VAL A 197 -6.19 0.77 -5.66
CA VAL A 197 -5.95 -0.67 -5.39
C VAL A 197 -7.05 -1.58 -5.94
N LEU A 198 -8.19 -1.03 -6.38
CA LEU A 198 -9.28 -1.83 -6.93
C LEU A 198 -9.00 -2.22 -8.38
N GLU A 199 -9.58 -3.35 -8.80
CA GLU A 199 -9.50 -3.83 -10.17
C GLU A 199 -10.46 -3.07 -11.09
N HIS A 200 -11.64 -2.74 -10.57
CA HIS A 200 -12.69 -2.01 -11.27
C HIS A 200 -13.03 -0.70 -10.56
N PRO A 201 -13.48 0.33 -11.31
CA PRO A 201 -14.07 1.52 -10.71
C PRO A 201 -15.41 1.18 -10.07
N VAL A 202 -15.81 2.02 -9.10
CA VAL A 202 -17.06 1.87 -8.35
C VAL A 202 -17.97 3.05 -8.66
N ARG A 203 -19.22 2.76 -8.95
CA ARG A 203 -20.33 3.69 -9.05
C ARG A 203 -21.02 3.75 -7.72
N ILE A 204 -21.24 4.96 -7.21
CA ILE A 204 -21.88 5.26 -5.96
C ILE A 204 -23.16 6.02 -6.30
N ASP A 205 -24.29 5.41 -6.06
CA ASP A 205 -25.60 5.99 -6.28
C ASP A 205 -26.11 6.64 -4.98
N PHE A 206 -26.51 7.91 -5.09
CA PHE A 206 -27.00 8.71 -3.98
C PHE A 206 -28.50 8.95 -4.12
N PHE A 207 -29.23 8.77 -3.03
CA PHE A 207 -30.60 9.26 -2.86
C PHE A 207 -30.59 10.48 -1.92
N GLY A 208 -30.65 11.68 -2.50
CA GLY A 208 -30.31 12.91 -1.78
C GLY A 208 -28.83 12.93 -1.41
N ASP A 209 -28.54 12.96 -0.12
CA ASP A 209 -27.16 12.94 0.41
C ASP A 209 -26.77 11.54 0.95
N GLU A 210 -27.70 10.57 0.97
CA GLU A 210 -27.46 9.21 1.46
C GLU A 210 -26.95 8.29 0.35
N ILE A 211 -25.91 7.49 0.64
CA ILE A 211 -25.41 6.46 -0.26
C ILE A 211 -26.37 5.27 -0.26
N GLU A 212 -27.08 5.05 -1.38
CA GLU A 212 -28.05 3.96 -1.53
C GLU A 212 -27.35 2.65 -1.94
N GLU A 213 -26.44 2.71 -2.91
CA GLU A 213 -25.74 1.54 -3.45
C GLU A 213 -24.34 1.91 -3.95
N MET A 214 -23.43 0.94 -3.86
CA MET A 214 -22.10 1.02 -4.46
C MET A 214 -21.83 -0.23 -5.30
N THR A 215 -21.59 -0.08 -6.61
CA THR A 215 -21.47 -1.19 -7.55
C THR A 215 -20.25 -1.02 -8.45
N SER A 216 -19.43 -2.05 -8.60
CA SER A 216 -18.33 -2.06 -9.57
C SER A 216 -18.87 -1.93 -11.00
N PHE A 217 -18.12 -1.29 -11.89
CA PHE A 217 -18.46 -1.22 -13.31
C PHE A 217 -17.24 -1.42 -14.22
N ALA A 218 -17.51 -1.87 -15.44
CA ALA A 218 -16.48 -2.07 -16.44
C ALA A 218 -16.16 -0.75 -17.16
N VAL A 219 -14.86 -0.41 -17.25
CA VAL A 219 -14.40 0.81 -17.94
C VAL A 219 -14.79 0.80 -19.41
N ALA A 220 -14.75 -0.37 -20.08
CA ALA A 220 -14.92 -0.50 -21.52
C ALA A 220 -16.30 -0.07 -22.03
N ASP A 221 -17.36 -0.33 -21.28
CA ASP A 221 -18.75 -0.05 -21.69
C ASP A 221 -19.54 0.72 -20.64
N GLN A 222 -18.89 1.08 -19.51
CA GLN A 222 -19.48 1.82 -18.38
C GLN A 222 -20.69 1.12 -17.72
N ARG A 223 -20.81 -0.21 -17.90
CA ARG A 223 -21.90 -0.99 -17.32
C ARG A 223 -21.51 -1.53 -15.96
N SER A 224 -22.44 -1.44 -15.01
CA SER A 224 -22.30 -2.06 -13.70
C SER A 224 -22.16 -3.58 -13.84
N THR A 225 -21.32 -4.14 -12.97
CA THR A 225 -21.15 -5.59 -12.80
C THR A 225 -22.08 -6.08 -11.68
N ASP A 226 -22.03 -7.37 -11.37
CA ASP A 226 -22.77 -7.95 -10.24
C ASP A 226 -22.05 -7.77 -8.88
N GLU A 227 -20.88 -7.10 -8.88
CA GLU A 227 -20.09 -6.88 -7.68
C GLU A 227 -20.55 -5.62 -6.96
N THR A 228 -21.09 -5.78 -5.75
CA THR A 228 -21.54 -4.70 -4.86
C THR A 228 -20.59 -4.54 -3.67
N HIS A 229 -20.50 -3.31 -3.15
CA HIS A 229 -19.66 -2.97 -2.01
C HIS A 229 -20.49 -2.39 -0.88
N GLN A 230 -20.25 -2.79 0.36
CA GLN A 230 -20.85 -2.19 1.56
C GLN A 230 -20.01 -1.04 2.08
N GLU A 231 -18.69 -1.12 1.89
CA GLU A 231 -17.71 -0.09 2.25
C GLU A 231 -16.74 0.13 1.09
N LEU A 232 -16.28 1.36 0.92
CA LEU A 232 -15.30 1.74 -0.08
C LEU A 232 -14.21 2.60 0.55
N ILE A 233 -12.95 2.23 0.32
CA ILE A 233 -11.77 2.95 0.79
C ILE A 233 -11.08 3.60 -0.40
N CYS A 234 -11.13 4.92 -0.47
CA CYS A 234 -10.46 5.72 -1.50
C CYS A 234 -9.12 6.22 -0.96
N ALA A 235 -8.09 5.39 -1.09
CA ALA A 235 -6.74 5.74 -0.69
C ALA A 235 -6.19 6.90 -1.53
N PRO A 236 -5.29 7.74 -0.97
CA PRO A 236 -4.65 8.79 -1.74
C PRO A 236 -3.93 8.29 -2.98
N CYS A 237 -4.01 9.05 -4.08
CA CYS A 237 -3.42 8.69 -5.38
C CYS A 237 -1.96 9.16 -5.52
N ARG A 238 -1.42 9.88 -4.54
CA ARG A 238 -0.03 10.36 -4.49
C ARG A 238 0.54 10.25 -3.08
N GLU A 239 1.84 9.97 -2.98
CA GLU A 239 2.54 9.98 -1.69
C GLU A 239 2.83 11.42 -1.22
N LEU A 240 3.00 12.36 -2.13
CA LEU A 240 3.15 13.78 -1.81
C LEU A 240 1.79 14.48 -1.96
N ILE A 241 1.08 14.62 -0.86
CA ILE A 241 -0.16 15.39 -0.79
C ILE A 241 0.18 16.83 -0.43
N LEU A 242 -0.35 17.78 -1.21
CA LEU A 242 -0.08 19.22 -1.04
C LEU A 242 -0.92 19.80 0.10
N THR A 243 -0.69 19.33 1.32
CA THR A 243 -1.24 19.93 2.53
C THR A 243 -0.65 21.33 2.74
N GLU A 244 -1.29 22.17 3.57
CA GLU A 244 -0.76 23.52 3.87
C GLU A 244 0.62 23.44 4.56
N GLU A 245 0.86 22.41 5.36
CA GLU A 245 2.19 22.16 5.96
C GLU A 245 3.25 21.88 4.89
N VAL A 246 2.94 21.01 3.92
CA VAL A 246 3.85 20.69 2.81
C VAL A 246 4.11 21.94 1.95
N ARG A 247 3.08 22.73 1.66
CA ARG A 247 3.20 23.99 0.92
C ARG A 247 4.06 25.01 1.65
N SER A 248 3.87 25.14 2.96
CA SER A 248 4.65 26.06 3.81
C SER A 248 6.12 25.66 3.83
N ARG A 249 6.43 24.38 4.01
CA ARG A 249 7.81 23.84 3.96
C ARG A 249 8.44 24.08 2.58
N ALA A 250 7.71 23.84 1.50
CA ALA A 250 8.19 24.05 0.14
C ALA A 250 8.51 25.53 -0.12
N ARG A 251 7.67 26.46 0.32
CA ARG A 251 7.92 27.90 0.22
C ARG A 251 9.20 28.31 0.95
N THR A 252 9.37 27.84 2.18
CA THR A 252 10.58 28.12 2.98
C THR A 252 11.84 27.59 2.30
N CYS A 253 11.78 26.38 1.76
CA CYS A 253 12.90 25.76 1.06
C CYS A 253 13.26 26.47 -0.25
N LEU A 254 12.26 26.92 -1.02
CA LEU A 254 12.46 27.66 -2.26
C LEU A 254 13.04 29.06 -2.02
N LEU A 255 12.61 29.74 -0.97
CA LEU A 255 13.18 31.06 -0.59
C LEU A 255 14.65 30.92 -0.22
N TYR A 256 15.01 29.90 0.57
CA TYR A 256 16.41 29.67 0.95
C TYR A 256 17.32 29.35 -0.25
N THR A 257 16.82 28.60 -1.24
CA THR A 257 17.61 28.26 -2.44
C THR A 257 17.74 29.43 -3.41
N SER A 258 16.77 30.36 -3.47
CA SER A 258 16.87 31.57 -4.29
C SER A 258 17.86 32.56 -3.71
N ASP A 259 17.88 32.77 -2.39
CA ASP A 259 18.82 33.65 -1.72
C ASP A 259 20.27 33.14 -1.82
N ALA A 260 20.48 31.82 -1.75
CA ALA A 260 21.81 31.22 -1.94
C ALA A 260 22.33 31.34 -3.39
N ALA A 261 21.45 31.43 -4.39
CA ALA A 261 21.83 31.67 -5.78
C ALA A 261 22.24 33.12 -6.04
N ASP A 262 21.64 34.10 -5.35
CA ASP A 262 21.95 35.52 -5.48
C ASP A 262 23.27 35.89 -4.75
N GLU A 263 23.66 35.19 -3.69
CA GLU A 263 24.93 35.40 -2.99
C GLU A 263 26.16 34.86 -3.76
N GLY A 264 25.94 33.92 -4.68
CA GLY A 264 27.02 33.30 -5.49
C GLY A 264 27.49 34.13 -6.69
N ILE A 265 26.91 35.32 -6.97
CA ILE A 265 27.22 36.20 -8.13
C ILE A 265 27.85 37.52 -7.68
N LYS A 266 28.59 37.53 -6.59
CA LYS A 266 29.40 38.72 -6.22
C LYS A 266 30.88 38.44 -6.26
#